data_71c1a81a4196ed166f004fb4fabaf76f
#
_entry.id   71c1a81a4196ed166f004fb4fabaf76f
#
_cell.length_a   1.000
_cell.length_b   1.000
_cell.length_c   1.000
_cell.angle_alpha   90.00
_cell.angle_beta   90.00
_cell.angle_gamma   90.00
#
_symmetry.space_group_name_H-M   'P 1'
#
loop_
_entity.id
_entity.type
_entity.pdbx_description
1 polymer ?
#
loop_
_entity_poly.entity_id
_entity_poly.type
_entity_poly.pdbx_seq_one_letter_code
_entity_poly.pdbx_strand_id
1 'polypeptide(L)'
;MTQETLSLPARISKIFETWIKPFEHKGNIQPPDTIWAFLWYYIRQARAPYLAVLLFTGLTSLFEALFFFYMGRLIDLLESTDAAGGWGGLIAAHGTELSMMLVVVVVGRFAAPVLQALVEEQTIGRGFNTMVRWQTYAYVSRQSIRFFNDDFAGRLVTKVSQAAQSLNDFVSSVIQIGWALTIFAGTTIFLFAQLDWRMAALVVIWIATILLMARYYVPRMRSRAAENAENASVLNGRITDSFANVQTLRLFGNAEDNDTYVKRGFERFLDSATRLARLVTGMRASMGLLSTVMIIAFGLLAIQLWTANAITVGAIAFTLSLVLRLNMMQGRLMGQLNGMMRHFGVAQNAMETIARPLELTDAPDAEPIKVTNAAIKFENVKFHYGREKGIIEGVDLTVRAGEKIGLVGHSGAGKSTLVNLLLRFYDLESGRILIDGQDISKVTQESLRANIGVVTQDTALLHRSVKANILFGKAGASEQEMIAAAKSAEAHDFILELKDNRGRTDYDAQVGERGVKLSGGQRQRVAIARVLLKDAPILVLDEATSALDSEVEAAIQSQLDKLMDGKTVIAIAHRLSTIAAMDRLVILDHGRIVEEGTHDALLARGGHYARLWERQSGGFLDLKDEEAAE
;
A
#
# COMPACT_ATOMS: atom_id res chain seq x y z
N MET A 1 -2.33 33.30 6.30
CA MET A 1 -2.32 32.82 4.92
C MET A 1 -2.91 33.91 4.05
N THR A 2 -2.03 34.66 3.38
CA THR A 2 -2.37 35.72 2.43
C THR A 2 -3.23 35.15 1.30
N GLN A 3 -4.38 35.79 1.03
CA GLN A 3 -5.20 35.51 -0.16
C GLN A 3 -4.40 35.97 -1.40
N GLU A 4 -3.54 35.11 -1.91
CA GLU A 4 -3.01 35.29 -3.27
C GLU A 4 -4.18 35.25 -4.24
N THR A 5 -4.34 36.33 -5.00
CA THR A 5 -5.31 36.42 -6.11
C THR A 5 -4.92 35.39 -7.16
N LEU A 6 -5.55 34.19 -7.07
CA LEU A 6 -5.32 33.11 -8.04
C LEU A 6 -5.58 33.62 -9.45
N SER A 7 -4.68 33.29 -10.37
CA SER A 7 -4.88 33.51 -11.82
C SER A 7 -6.15 32.81 -12.31
N LEU A 8 -6.76 33.30 -13.41
CA LEU A 8 -7.98 32.72 -13.98
C LEU A 8 -7.87 31.19 -14.21
N PRO A 9 -6.76 30.65 -14.79
CA PRO A 9 -6.57 29.21 -14.92
C PRO A 9 -6.58 28.48 -13.58
N ALA A 10 -5.96 29.04 -12.55
CA ALA A 10 -5.94 28.45 -11.21
C ALA A 10 -7.32 28.45 -10.53
N ARG A 11 -8.17 29.45 -10.80
CA ARG A 11 -9.57 29.47 -10.32
C ARG A 11 -10.41 28.37 -10.98
N ILE A 12 -10.26 28.18 -12.28
CA ILE A 12 -10.93 27.11 -13.03
C ILE A 12 -10.49 25.74 -12.49
N SER A 13 -9.18 25.49 -12.40
CA SER A 13 -8.65 24.22 -11.85
C SER A 13 -9.18 23.92 -10.46
N LYS A 14 -9.30 24.94 -9.59
CA LYS A 14 -9.81 24.77 -8.22
C LYS A 14 -11.23 24.20 -8.15
N ILE A 15 -12.09 24.49 -9.13
CA ILE A 15 -13.45 23.93 -9.20
C ILE A 15 -13.38 22.42 -9.37
N PHE A 16 -12.52 21.94 -10.26
CA PHE A 16 -12.32 20.50 -10.52
C PHE A 16 -11.57 19.80 -9.39
N GLU A 17 -10.61 20.49 -8.76
CA GLU A 17 -9.84 19.96 -7.62
C GLU A 17 -10.71 19.64 -6.39
N THR A 18 -11.80 20.36 -6.19
CA THR A 18 -12.69 20.22 -5.01
C THR A 18 -13.83 19.23 -5.26
N TRP A 19 -13.96 18.69 -6.46
CA TRP A 19 -15.08 17.82 -6.83
C TRP A 19 -15.06 16.46 -6.11
N ILE A 20 -13.86 15.92 -5.83
CA ILE A 20 -13.68 14.74 -4.98
C ILE A 20 -12.99 15.19 -3.69
N LYS A 21 -13.56 14.83 -2.54
CA LYS A 21 -13.00 15.08 -1.21
C LYS A 21 -12.40 13.80 -0.64
N PRO A 22 -11.08 13.61 -0.75
CA PRO A 22 -10.44 12.31 -0.50
C PRO A 22 -10.59 11.79 0.94
N PHE A 23 -10.74 12.68 1.93
CA PHE A 23 -10.64 12.35 3.35
C PHE A 23 -11.99 12.31 4.08
N GLU A 24 -13.12 12.55 3.39
CA GLU A 24 -14.45 12.58 4.04
C GLU A 24 -14.94 11.19 4.48
N HIS A 25 -14.46 10.11 3.84
CA HIS A 25 -14.89 8.76 4.18
C HIS A 25 -14.03 8.15 5.28
N LYS A 26 -14.69 7.67 6.33
CA LYS A 26 -14.06 6.87 7.39
C LYS A 26 -13.66 5.51 6.80
N GLY A 27 -12.36 5.17 6.82
CA GLY A 27 -11.81 3.93 6.27
C GLY A 27 -12.12 2.66 7.09
N ASN A 28 -13.31 2.56 7.68
CA ASN A 28 -13.70 1.43 8.55
C ASN A 28 -14.55 0.37 7.83
N ILE A 29 -14.82 0.54 6.54
CA ILE A 29 -15.68 -0.38 5.78
C ILE A 29 -14.78 -1.34 5.02
N GLN A 30 -14.99 -2.63 5.21
CA GLN A 30 -14.30 -3.67 4.46
C GLN A 30 -14.57 -3.50 2.96
N PRO A 31 -13.52 -3.37 2.13
CA PRO A 31 -13.68 -3.40 0.68
C PRO A 31 -14.18 -4.78 0.24
N PRO A 32 -14.98 -4.87 -0.84
CA PRO A 32 -15.42 -6.15 -1.39
C PRO A 32 -14.24 -7.03 -1.82
N ASP A 33 -14.41 -8.34 -1.70
CA ASP A 33 -13.41 -9.39 -1.99
C ASP A 33 -13.42 -9.88 -3.45
N THR A 34 -14.39 -9.45 -4.26
CA THR A 34 -14.44 -9.74 -5.69
C THR A 34 -14.01 -8.53 -6.51
N ILE A 35 -13.20 -8.76 -7.56
CA ILE A 35 -12.57 -7.67 -8.32
C ILE A 35 -13.60 -6.68 -8.91
N TRP A 36 -14.72 -7.15 -9.45
CA TRP A 36 -15.74 -6.28 -10.03
C TRP A 36 -16.49 -5.46 -8.99
N ALA A 37 -16.79 -6.06 -7.82
CA ALA A 37 -17.41 -5.33 -6.71
C ALA A 37 -16.43 -4.34 -6.10
N PHE A 38 -15.14 -4.70 -6.00
CA PHE A 38 -14.07 -3.82 -5.53
C PHE A 38 -13.90 -2.59 -6.45
N LEU A 39 -13.83 -2.80 -7.76
CA LEU A 39 -13.79 -1.71 -8.74
C LEU A 39 -15.02 -0.80 -8.60
N TRP A 40 -16.22 -1.39 -8.56
CA TRP A 40 -17.46 -0.63 -8.47
C TRP A 40 -17.61 0.11 -7.14
N TYR A 41 -17.13 -0.46 -6.04
CA TYR A 41 -17.15 0.17 -4.72
C TYR A 41 -16.46 1.53 -4.72
N TYR A 42 -15.30 1.65 -5.36
CA TYR A 42 -14.60 2.93 -5.46
C TYR A 42 -15.16 3.83 -6.57
N ILE A 43 -15.46 3.29 -7.75
CA ILE A 43 -15.96 4.07 -8.89
C ILE A 43 -17.28 4.76 -8.54
N ARG A 44 -18.19 4.09 -7.83
CA ARG A 44 -19.48 4.68 -7.45
C ARG A 44 -19.35 5.92 -6.57
N GLN A 45 -18.25 6.05 -5.82
CA GLN A 45 -17.96 7.22 -4.99
C GLN A 45 -17.54 8.43 -5.83
N ALA A 46 -17.03 8.20 -7.04
CA ALA A 46 -16.62 9.22 -8.01
C ALA A 46 -17.44 9.14 -9.31
N ARG A 47 -18.71 8.71 -9.24
CA ARG A 47 -19.56 8.48 -10.42
C ARG A 47 -19.73 9.72 -11.30
N ALA A 48 -19.93 10.89 -10.72
CA ALA A 48 -20.13 12.13 -11.48
C ALA A 48 -18.88 12.53 -12.28
N PRO A 49 -17.66 12.57 -11.72
CA PRO A 49 -16.43 12.73 -12.49
C PRO A 49 -16.27 11.72 -13.63
N TYR A 50 -16.49 10.42 -13.37
CA TYR A 50 -16.35 9.41 -14.42
C TYR A 50 -17.40 9.54 -15.53
N LEU A 51 -18.63 9.92 -15.21
CA LEU A 51 -19.64 10.25 -16.21
C LEU A 51 -19.26 11.48 -17.06
N ALA A 52 -18.65 12.50 -16.44
CA ALA A 52 -18.13 13.64 -17.16
C ALA A 52 -16.98 13.24 -18.10
N VAL A 53 -16.06 12.37 -17.67
CA VAL A 53 -15.01 11.84 -18.54
C VAL A 53 -15.60 11.06 -19.72
N LEU A 54 -16.58 10.18 -19.47
CA LEU A 54 -17.27 9.46 -20.56
C LEU A 54 -17.90 10.43 -21.55
N LEU A 55 -18.60 11.45 -21.09
CA LEU A 55 -19.21 12.47 -21.94
C LEU A 55 -18.15 13.21 -22.80
N PHE A 56 -17.11 13.77 -22.16
CA PHE A 56 -16.10 14.55 -22.89
C PHE A 56 -15.24 13.67 -23.80
N THR A 57 -14.91 12.44 -23.41
CA THR A 57 -14.20 11.49 -24.26
C THR A 57 -15.06 11.10 -25.48
N GLY A 58 -16.37 10.89 -25.29
CA GLY A 58 -17.29 10.62 -26.39
C GLY A 58 -17.41 11.79 -27.34
N LEU A 59 -17.57 13.03 -26.82
CA LEU A 59 -17.59 14.25 -27.63
C LEU A 59 -16.27 14.45 -28.38
N THR A 60 -15.13 14.29 -27.73
CA THR A 60 -13.82 14.38 -28.38
C THR A 60 -13.72 13.39 -29.55
N SER A 61 -14.14 12.14 -29.36
CA SER A 61 -14.09 11.10 -30.39
C SER A 61 -15.06 11.38 -31.55
N LEU A 62 -16.25 11.88 -31.25
CA LEU A 62 -17.24 12.28 -32.24
C LEU A 62 -16.73 13.44 -33.10
N PHE A 63 -16.31 14.53 -32.44
CA PHE A 63 -15.81 15.72 -33.13
C PHE A 63 -14.51 15.43 -33.89
N GLU A 64 -13.70 14.49 -33.46
CA GLU A 64 -12.51 14.07 -34.18
C GLU A 64 -12.87 13.44 -35.55
N ALA A 65 -13.88 12.59 -35.60
CA ALA A 65 -14.36 12.00 -36.85
C ALA A 65 -15.00 13.09 -37.76
N LEU A 66 -15.84 13.96 -37.18
CA LEU A 66 -16.45 15.09 -37.89
C LEU A 66 -15.43 16.08 -38.44
N PHE A 67 -14.32 16.29 -37.74
CA PHE A 67 -13.23 17.14 -38.25
C PHE A 67 -12.68 16.65 -39.59
N PHE A 68 -12.45 15.33 -39.73
CA PHE A 68 -12.00 14.78 -41.03
C PHE A 68 -13.08 14.88 -42.09
N PHE A 69 -14.34 14.69 -41.75
CA PHE A 69 -15.46 14.87 -42.66
C PHE A 69 -15.52 16.31 -43.20
N TYR A 70 -15.44 17.31 -42.33
CA TYR A 70 -15.46 18.71 -42.73
C TYR A 70 -14.19 19.14 -43.46
N MET A 71 -13.03 18.52 -43.24
CA MET A 71 -11.84 18.72 -44.07
C MET A 71 -12.11 18.34 -45.55
N GLY A 72 -12.74 17.17 -45.76
CA GLY A 72 -13.15 16.78 -47.11
C GLY A 72 -14.17 17.76 -47.70
N ARG A 73 -15.20 18.12 -46.92
CA ARG A 73 -16.24 19.05 -47.35
C ARG A 73 -15.69 20.45 -47.70
N LEU A 74 -14.65 20.92 -46.96
CA LEU A 74 -13.98 22.19 -47.29
C LEU A 74 -13.34 22.14 -48.67
N ILE A 75 -12.73 21.00 -49.07
CA ILE A 75 -12.14 20.86 -50.41
C ILE A 75 -13.23 20.96 -51.48
N ASP A 76 -14.36 20.30 -51.29
CA ASP A 76 -15.50 20.35 -52.21
C ASP A 76 -16.08 21.77 -52.33
N LEU A 77 -16.16 22.51 -51.22
CA LEU A 77 -16.59 23.91 -51.22
C LEU A 77 -15.64 24.81 -51.99
N LEU A 78 -14.32 24.61 -51.84
CA LEU A 78 -13.33 25.37 -52.55
C LEU A 78 -13.33 25.05 -54.07
N GLU A 79 -13.59 23.81 -54.45
CA GLU A 79 -13.71 23.39 -55.85
C GLU A 79 -14.96 23.97 -56.49
N SER A 80 -16.08 24.08 -55.78
CA SER A 80 -17.35 24.59 -56.30
C SER A 80 -17.48 26.09 -56.32
N THR A 81 -16.59 26.83 -55.65
CA THR A 81 -16.65 28.30 -55.52
C THR A 81 -15.70 28.98 -56.49
N ASP A 82 -16.18 29.97 -57.22
CA ASP A 82 -15.32 30.79 -58.07
C ASP A 82 -14.35 31.64 -57.24
N ALA A 83 -13.06 31.42 -57.45
CA ALA A 83 -12.00 32.13 -56.75
C ALA A 83 -12.07 33.67 -56.95
N ALA A 84 -12.71 34.14 -58.03
CA ALA A 84 -12.90 35.55 -58.29
C ALA A 84 -13.79 36.28 -57.27
N GLY A 85 -14.69 35.56 -56.59
CA GLY A 85 -15.52 36.12 -55.51
C GLY A 85 -14.78 36.39 -54.19
N GLY A 86 -13.57 35.88 -54.04
CA GLY A 86 -12.73 36.02 -52.87
C GLY A 86 -13.39 35.53 -51.57
N TRP A 87 -12.87 35.98 -50.42
CA TRP A 87 -13.36 35.58 -49.10
C TRP A 87 -14.83 35.98 -48.85
N GLY A 88 -15.27 37.15 -49.34
CA GLY A 88 -16.66 37.59 -49.19
C GLY A 88 -17.67 36.73 -49.95
N GLY A 89 -17.33 36.28 -51.17
CA GLY A 89 -18.17 35.39 -51.97
C GLY A 89 -18.32 34.01 -51.30
N LEU A 90 -17.24 33.48 -50.75
CA LEU A 90 -17.23 32.21 -50.03
C LEU A 90 -18.13 32.24 -48.78
N ILE A 91 -18.04 33.32 -47.98
CA ILE A 91 -18.88 33.50 -46.79
C ILE A 91 -20.36 33.69 -47.20
N ALA A 92 -20.63 34.46 -48.24
CA ALA A 92 -22.01 34.66 -48.70
C ALA A 92 -22.68 33.35 -49.17
N ALA A 93 -21.93 32.52 -49.88
CA ALA A 93 -22.44 31.24 -50.40
C ALA A 93 -22.53 30.13 -49.35
N HIS A 94 -21.53 30.02 -48.47
CA HIS A 94 -21.34 28.85 -47.56
C HIS A 94 -21.11 29.24 -46.09
N GLY A 95 -21.53 30.43 -45.63
CA GLY A 95 -21.26 30.94 -44.30
C GLY A 95 -21.76 30.04 -43.14
N THR A 96 -22.90 29.35 -43.31
CA THR A 96 -23.43 28.40 -42.33
C THR A 96 -22.55 27.15 -42.18
N GLU A 97 -22.10 26.57 -43.31
CA GLU A 97 -21.18 25.42 -43.29
C GLU A 97 -19.83 25.76 -42.67
N LEU A 98 -19.25 26.93 -43.04
CA LEU A 98 -18.01 27.42 -42.46
C LEU A 98 -18.14 27.70 -40.97
N SER A 99 -19.29 28.21 -40.52
CA SER A 99 -19.56 28.37 -39.08
C SER A 99 -19.63 27.05 -38.35
N MET A 100 -20.27 26.04 -38.93
CA MET A 100 -20.30 24.69 -38.35
C MET A 100 -18.90 24.06 -38.28
N MET A 101 -18.09 24.22 -39.34
CA MET A 101 -16.69 23.78 -39.33
C MET A 101 -15.89 24.44 -38.20
N LEU A 102 -16.05 25.75 -38.01
CA LEU A 102 -15.41 26.50 -36.95
C LEU A 102 -15.84 25.94 -35.56
N VAL A 103 -17.13 25.70 -35.36
CA VAL A 103 -17.63 25.09 -34.11
C VAL A 103 -17.01 23.73 -33.89
N VAL A 104 -16.95 22.85 -34.90
CA VAL A 104 -16.33 21.51 -34.77
C VAL A 104 -14.85 21.63 -34.42
N VAL A 105 -14.11 22.59 -35.00
CA VAL A 105 -12.72 22.80 -34.67
C VAL A 105 -12.57 23.34 -33.24
N VAL A 106 -13.29 24.38 -32.85
CA VAL A 106 -13.16 25.03 -31.54
C VAL A 106 -13.64 24.07 -30.42
N VAL A 107 -14.80 23.47 -30.58
CA VAL A 107 -15.33 22.57 -29.57
C VAL A 107 -14.60 21.22 -29.52
N GLY A 108 -14.36 20.63 -30.69
CA GLY A 108 -13.79 19.28 -30.79
C GLY A 108 -12.28 19.23 -30.56
N ARG A 109 -11.51 20.24 -31.02
CA ARG A 109 -10.04 20.24 -30.89
C ARG A 109 -9.53 21.02 -29.70
N PHE A 110 -10.33 21.90 -29.10
CA PHE A 110 -9.92 22.72 -27.97
C PHE A 110 -10.81 22.49 -26.74
N ALA A 111 -12.11 22.79 -26.77
CA ALA A 111 -12.93 22.83 -25.57
C ALA A 111 -13.14 21.44 -24.97
N ALA A 112 -13.55 20.43 -25.76
CA ALA A 112 -13.83 19.08 -25.24
C ALA A 112 -12.56 18.38 -24.71
N PRO A 113 -11.40 18.37 -25.39
CA PRO A 113 -10.16 17.81 -24.84
C PRO A 113 -9.66 18.54 -23.58
N VAL A 114 -9.80 19.87 -23.50
CA VAL A 114 -9.40 20.64 -22.31
C VAL A 114 -10.29 20.29 -21.11
N LEU A 115 -11.62 20.21 -21.31
CA LEU A 115 -12.54 19.81 -20.25
C LEU A 115 -12.31 18.37 -19.82
N GLN A 116 -12.04 17.47 -20.76
CA GLN A 116 -11.65 16.09 -20.47
C GLN A 116 -10.38 16.06 -19.59
N ALA A 117 -9.33 16.76 -19.99
CA ALA A 117 -8.07 16.82 -19.26
C ALA A 117 -8.25 17.42 -17.86
N LEU A 118 -9.07 18.47 -17.69
CA LEU A 118 -9.36 19.04 -16.38
C LEU A 118 -10.03 18.02 -15.44
N VAL A 119 -10.98 17.23 -15.94
CA VAL A 119 -11.62 16.20 -15.12
C VAL A 119 -10.65 15.03 -14.87
N GLU A 120 -9.95 14.54 -15.89
CA GLU A 120 -9.02 13.40 -15.74
C GLU A 120 -7.87 13.73 -14.80
N GLU A 121 -7.19 14.87 -14.99
CA GLU A 121 -5.98 15.19 -14.23
C GLU A 121 -6.30 15.83 -12.86
N GLN A 122 -7.15 16.87 -12.85
CA GLN A 122 -7.38 17.66 -11.64
C GLN A 122 -8.38 16.99 -10.68
N THR A 123 -9.38 16.27 -11.20
CA THR A 123 -10.38 15.60 -10.35
C THR A 123 -10.00 14.14 -10.07
N ILE A 124 -9.85 13.32 -11.12
CA ILE A 124 -9.65 11.87 -10.96
C ILE A 124 -8.20 11.57 -10.57
N GLY A 125 -7.24 12.01 -11.34
CA GLY A 125 -5.82 11.74 -11.10
C GLY A 125 -5.38 12.12 -9.70
N ARG A 126 -5.77 13.30 -9.25
CA ARG A 126 -5.44 13.81 -7.92
C ARG A 126 -6.41 13.29 -6.83
N GLY A 127 -7.72 13.51 -7.03
CA GLY A 127 -8.73 13.29 -6.00
C GLY A 127 -9.04 11.81 -5.77
N PHE A 128 -9.35 11.08 -6.82
CA PHE A 128 -9.72 9.66 -6.75
C PHE A 128 -8.56 8.78 -6.28
N ASN A 129 -7.36 8.95 -6.83
CA ASN A 129 -6.18 8.20 -6.39
C ASN A 129 -5.89 8.42 -4.91
N THR A 130 -5.98 9.67 -4.44
CA THR A 130 -5.77 9.98 -3.02
C THR A 130 -6.86 9.36 -2.14
N MET A 131 -8.12 9.40 -2.58
CA MET A 131 -9.26 8.81 -1.87
C MET A 131 -9.10 7.28 -1.70
N VAL A 132 -8.79 6.58 -2.78
CA VAL A 132 -8.59 5.12 -2.73
C VAL A 132 -7.40 4.79 -1.84
N ARG A 133 -6.28 5.50 -1.99
CA ARG A 133 -5.08 5.28 -1.17
C ARG A 133 -5.34 5.54 0.31
N TRP A 134 -6.10 6.59 0.64
CA TRP A 134 -6.47 6.89 2.02
C TRP A 134 -7.37 5.82 2.62
N GLN A 135 -8.44 5.41 1.91
CA GLN A 135 -9.38 4.41 2.39
C GLN A 135 -8.71 3.05 2.57
N THR A 136 -7.88 2.63 1.60
CA THR A 136 -7.12 1.36 1.70
C THR A 136 -6.09 1.41 2.83
N TYR A 137 -5.36 2.51 2.99
CA TYR A 137 -4.45 2.69 4.12
C TYR A 137 -5.20 2.63 5.46
N ALA A 138 -6.29 3.40 5.58
CA ALA A 138 -7.07 3.46 6.81
C ALA A 138 -7.68 2.10 7.20
N TYR A 139 -8.07 1.28 6.23
CA TYR A 139 -8.55 -0.07 6.46
C TYR A 139 -7.41 -1.03 6.84
N VAL A 140 -6.35 -1.07 6.05
CA VAL A 140 -5.19 -1.96 6.29
C VAL A 140 -4.51 -1.65 7.62
N SER A 141 -4.42 -0.38 8.03
CA SER A 141 -3.82 0.00 9.32
C SER A 141 -4.57 -0.52 10.55
N ARG A 142 -5.79 -1.03 10.39
CA ARG A 142 -6.62 -1.65 11.43
C ARG A 142 -6.56 -3.17 11.46
N GLN A 143 -5.78 -3.78 10.58
CA GLN A 143 -5.56 -5.22 10.56
C GLN A 143 -4.82 -5.70 11.82
N SER A 144 -4.92 -6.99 12.10
CA SER A 144 -4.26 -7.64 13.23
C SER A 144 -2.73 -7.58 13.12
N ILE A 145 -2.02 -7.70 14.24
CA ILE A 145 -0.56 -7.84 14.25
C ILE A 145 -0.12 -9.07 13.45
N ARG A 146 -0.91 -10.15 13.47
CA ARG A 146 -0.65 -11.35 12.66
C ARG A 146 -0.56 -11.01 11.18
N PHE A 147 -1.51 -10.23 10.67
CA PHE A 147 -1.50 -9.78 9.27
C PHE A 147 -0.19 -9.06 8.89
N PHE A 148 0.34 -8.20 9.78
CA PHE A 148 1.60 -7.49 9.53
C PHE A 148 2.83 -8.37 9.71
N ASN A 149 2.78 -9.41 10.54
CA ASN A 149 3.87 -10.36 10.70
C ASN A 149 3.94 -11.36 9.53
N ASP A 150 2.81 -11.68 8.90
CA ASP A 150 2.73 -12.60 7.76
C ASP A 150 3.15 -11.95 6.43
N ASP A 151 3.27 -10.61 6.38
CA ASP A 151 3.64 -9.89 5.16
C ASP A 151 4.67 -8.78 5.45
N PHE A 152 5.58 -8.55 4.51
CA PHE A 152 6.58 -7.47 4.62
C PHE A 152 5.92 -6.09 4.50
N ALA A 153 6.23 -5.17 5.43
CA ALA A 153 5.69 -3.82 5.44
C ALA A 153 5.87 -3.08 4.10
N GLY A 154 7.04 -3.21 3.45
CA GLY A 154 7.31 -2.64 2.13
C GLY A 154 6.40 -3.18 1.04
N ARG A 155 6.04 -4.48 1.09
CA ARG A 155 5.09 -5.11 0.15
C ARG A 155 3.68 -4.56 0.36
N LEU A 156 3.23 -4.42 1.60
CA LEU A 156 1.92 -3.83 1.94
C LEU A 156 1.80 -2.38 1.46
N VAL A 157 2.82 -1.55 1.71
CA VAL A 157 2.88 -0.16 1.23
C VAL A 157 2.79 -0.11 -0.31
N THR A 158 3.52 -0.99 -0.99
CA THR A 158 3.48 -1.10 -2.45
C THR A 158 2.09 -1.48 -2.93
N LYS A 159 1.43 -2.48 -2.32
CA LYS A 159 0.08 -2.92 -2.68
C LYS A 159 -0.97 -1.81 -2.46
N VAL A 160 -0.93 -1.10 -1.34
CA VAL A 160 -1.82 0.05 -1.06
C VAL A 160 -1.64 1.16 -2.11
N SER A 161 -0.39 1.46 -2.48
CA SER A 161 -0.10 2.49 -3.47
C SER A 161 -0.51 2.07 -4.89
N GLN A 162 -0.20 0.84 -5.27
CA GLN A 162 -0.52 0.29 -6.59
C GLN A 162 -2.01 0.04 -6.78
N ALA A 163 -2.76 -0.29 -5.72
CA ALA A 163 -4.21 -0.48 -5.79
C ALA A 163 -4.90 0.75 -6.39
N ALA A 164 -4.62 1.93 -5.84
CA ALA A 164 -5.22 3.19 -6.29
C ALA A 164 -4.86 3.51 -7.74
N GLN A 165 -3.57 3.44 -8.06
CA GLN A 165 -3.06 3.75 -9.41
C GLN A 165 -3.61 2.76 -10.45
N SER A 166 -3.51 1.46 -10.18
CA SER A 166 -3.94 0.43 -11.13
C SER A 166 -5.45 0.43 -11.36
N LEU A 167 -6.24 0.76 -10.33
CA LEU A 167 -7.69 0.89 -10.45
C LEU A 167 -8.03 2.06 -11.37
N ASN A 168 -7.41 3.23 -11.17
CA ASN A 168 -7.60 4.38 -12.05
C ASN A 168 -7.16 4.09 -13.49
N ASP A 169 -5.97 3.52 -13.68
CA ASP A 169 -5.42 3.23 -15.01
C ASP A 169 -6.23 2.18 -15.75
N PHE A 170 -6.78 1.18 -15.04
CA PHE A 170 -7.69 0.21 -15.61
C PHE A 170 -8.97 0.87 -16.13
N VAL A 171 -9.63 1.70 -15.30
CA VAL A 171 -10.87 2.39 -15.69
C VAL A 171 -10.62 3.35 -16.85
N SER A 172 -9.54 4.14 -16.79
CA SER A 172 -9.13 5.04 -17.89
C SER A 172 -8.88 4.26 -19.18
N SER A 173 -8.24 3.09 -19.10
CA SER A 173 -8.03 2.22 -20.26
C SER A 173 -9.36 1.70 -20.83
N VAL A 174 -10.30 1.30 -20.00
CA VAL A 174 -11.65 0.88 -20.43
C VAL A 174 -12.38 2.02 -21.14
N ILE A 175 -12.30 3.25 -20.61
CA ILE A 175 -12.91 4.42 -21.24
C ILE A 175 -12.24 4.73 -22.59
N GLN A 176 -10.92 4.75 -22.64
CA GLN A 176 -10.18 5.10 -23.87
C GLN A 176 -10.29 4.00 -24.94
N ILE A 177 -10.24 2.72 -24.59
CA ILE A 177 -10.32 1.60 -25.54
C ILE A 177 -11.77 1.26 -25.86
N GLY A 178 -12.59 1.04 -24.82
CA GLY A 178 -13.96 0.59 -24.99
C GLY A 178 -14.85 1.70 -25.53
N TRP A 179 -14.91 2.82 -24.82
CA TRP A 179 -15.85 3.90 -25.12
C TRP A 179 -15.40 4.77 -26.30
N ALA A 180 -14.18 5.36 -26.23
CA ALA A 180 -13.69 6.27 -27.26
C ALA A 180 -13.60 5.58 -28.63
N LEU A 181 -13.05 4.34 -28.65
CA LEU A 181 -12.95 3.58 -29.89
C LEU A 181 -14.34 3.21 -30.47
N THR A 182 -15.29 2.82 -29.62
CA THR A 182 -16.66 2.49 -30.05
C THR A 182 -17.35 3.70 -30.68
N ILE A 183 -17.28 4.87 -30.04
CA ILE A 183 -17.84 6.12 -30.59
C ILE A 183 -17.16 6.51 -31.91
N PHE A 184 -15.82 6.48 -31.94
CA PHE A 184 -15.08 6.83 -33.15
C PHE A 184 -15.35 5.86 -34.31
N ALA A 185 -15.36 4.55 -34.05
CA ALA A 185 -15.65 3.53 -35.05
C ALA A 185 -17.10 3.61 -35.55
N GLY A 186 -18.06 3.77 -34.63
CA GLY A 186 -19.47 3.93 -34.99
C GLY A 186 -19.70 5.18 -35.85
N THR A 187 -19.12 6.31 -35.46
CA THR A 187 -19.19 7.55 -36.25
C THR A 187 -18.53 7.39 -37.62
N THR A 188 -17.36 6.73 -37.67
CA THR A 188 -16.65 6.44 -38.93
C THR A 188 -17.50 5.57 -39.87
N ILE A 189 -18.08 4.49 -39.36
CA ILE A 189 -18.97 3.61 -40.16
C ILE A 189 -20.14 4.41 -40.68
N PHE A 190 -20.79 5.23 -39.83
CA PHE A 190 -21.91 6.08 -40.23
C PHE A 190 -21.53 7.07 -41.35
N LEU A 191 -20.42 7.78 -41.17
CA LEU A 191 -19.95 8.75 -42.18
C LEU A 191 -19.59 8.09 -43.53
N PHE A 192 -18.94 6.94 -43.52
CA PHE A 192 -18.67 6.19 -44.73
C PHE A 192 -19.94 5.63 -45.40
N ALA A 193 -20.92 5.19 -44.58
CA ALA A 193 -22.21 4.72 -45.13
C ALA A 193 -22.98 5.84 -45.86
N GLN A 194 -22.80 7.10 -45.48
CA GLN A 194 -23.38 8.25 -46.18
C GLN A 194 -22.72 8.49 -47.55
N LEU A 195 -21.45 8.09 -47.74
CA LEU A 195 -20.75 8.19 -49.01
C LEU A 195 -21.08 6.98 -49.89
N ASP A 196 -20.74 5.78 -49.42
CA ASP A 196 -21.02 4.52 -50.10
C ASP A 196 -20.99 3.36 -49.08
N TRP A 197 -21.95 2.46 -49.13
CA TRP A 197 -22.04 1.31 -48.22
C TRP A 197 -20.82 0.37 -48.27
N ARG A 198 -20.11 0.30 -49.42
CA ARG A 198 -18.92 -0.54 -49.62
C ARG A 198 -17.75 -0.01 -48.76
N MET A 199 -17.63 1.31 -48.60
CA MET A 199 -16.63 1.92 -47.71
C MET A 199 -16.94 1.57 -46.26
N ALA A 200 -18.19 1.66 -45.80
CA ALA A 200 -18.59 1.22 -44.45
C ALA A 200 -18.32 -0.28 -44.23
N ALA A 201 -18.60 -1.13 -45.21
CA ALA A 201 -18.30 -2.56 -45.17
C ALA A 201 -16.80 -2.84 -44.99
N LEU A 202 -15.92 -2.11 -45.66
CA LEU A 202 -14.47 -2.23 -45.47
C LEU A 202 -14.04 -1.90 -44.04
N VAL A 203 -14.63 -0.87 -43.41
CA VAL A 203 -14.34 -0.56 -41.99
C VAL A 203 -14.77 -1.71 -41.09
N VAL A 204 -15.96 -2.28 -41.31
CA VAL A 204 -16.46 -3.42 -40.51
C VAL A 204 -15.55 -4.64 -40.67
N ILE A 205 -15.12 -4.97 -41.91
CA ILE A 205 -14.17 -6.06 -42.18
C ILE A 205 -12.83 -5.80 -41.48
N TRP A 206 -12.35 -4.58 -41.52
CA TRP A 206 -11.12 -4.18 -40.86
C TRP A 206 -11.21 -4.37 -39.34
N ILE A 207 -12.29 -3.88 -38.70
CA ILE A 207 -12.53 -4.06 -37.26
C ILE A 207 -12.63 -5.55 -36.92
N ALA A 208 -13.38 -6.34 -37.68
CA ALA A 208 -13.51 -7.77 -37.49
C ALA A 208 -12.14 -8.48 -37.57
N THR A 209 -11.27 -8.10 -38.51
CA THR A 209 -9.93 -8.65 -38.65
C THR A 209 -9.06 -8.29 -37.45
N ILE A 210 -9.14 -7.06 -36.93
CA ILE A 210 -8.43 -6.65 -35.71
C ILE A 210 -8.89 -7.50 -34.51
N LEU A 211 -10.20 -7.73 -34.36
CA LEU A 211 -10.74 -8.54 -33.28
C LEU A 211 -10.28 -10.02 -33.38
N LEU A 212 -10.22 -10.58 -34.59
CA LEU A 212 -9.66 -11.90 -34.83
C LEU A 212 -8.17 -11.97 -34.48
N MET A 213 -7.41 -10.97 -34.89
CA MET A 213 -5.98 -10.86 -34.52
C MET A 213 -5.81 -10.71 -33.00
N ALA A 214 -6.64 -9.91 -32.33
CA ALA A 214 -6.62 -9.76 -30.89
C ALA A 214 -6.90 -11.11 -30.20
N ARG A 215 -7.91 -11.88 -30.67
CA ARG A 215 -8.23 -13.22 -30.17
C ARG A 215 -7.05 -14.20 -30.30
N TYR A 216 -6.23 -14.07 -31.33
CA TYR A 216 -5.06 -14.90 -31.56
C TYR A 216 -3.86 -14.47 -30.71
N TYR A 217 -3.52 -13.18 -30.72
CA TYR A 217 -2.30 -12.68 -30.08
C TYR A 217 -2.43 -12.44 -28.58
N VAL A 218 -3.57 -11.89 -28.09
CA VAL A 218 -3.71 -11.48 -26.67
C VAL A 218 -3.52 -12.65 -25.70
N PRO A 219 -4.13 -13.83 -25.86
CA PRO A 219 -3.90 -14.95 -24.93
C PRO A 219 -2.46 -15.43 -24.91
N ARG A 220 -1.82 -15.48 -26.09
CA ARG A 220 -0.40 -15.88 -26.23
C ARG A 220 0.54 -14.89 -25.58
N MET A 221 0.29 -13.60 -25.80
CA MET A 221 1.07 -12.53 -25.15
C MET A 221 0.92 -12.57 -23.65
N ARG A 222 -0.30 -12.77 -23.14
CA ARG A 222 -0.56 -12.90 -21.69
C ARG A 222 0.27 -14.03 -21.07
N SER A 223 0.27 -15.23 -21.69
CA SER A 223 1.05 -16.38 -21.19
C SER A 223 2.55 -16.08 -21.20
N ARG A 224 3.09 -15.53 -22.30
CA ARG A 224 4.52 -15.20 -22.40
C ARG A 224 4.92 -14.02 -21.50
N ALA A 225 4.05 -13.06 -21.30
CA ALA A 225 4.29 -11.95 -20.39
C ALA A 225 4.32 -12.43 -18.93
N ALA A 226 3.44 -13.37 -18.54
CA ALA A 226 3.44 -13.97 -17.22
C ALA A 226 4.75 -14.75 -16.96
N GLU A 227 5.19 -15.60 -17.91
CA GLU A 227 6.47 -16.31 -17.84
C GLU A 227 7.66 -15.35 -17.69
N ASN A 228 7.65 -14.26 -18.46
CA ASN A 228 8.72 -13.26 -18.39
C ASN A 228 8.71 -12.49 -17.06
N ALA A 229 7.53 -12.18 -16.52
CA ALA A 229 7.38 -11.51 -15.23
C ALA A 229 7.85 -12.39 -14.06
N GLU A 230 7.58 -13.71 -14.12
CA GLU A 230 8.07 -14.67 -13.13
C GLU A 230 9.60 -14.77 -13.15
N ASN A 231 10.20 -14.92 -14.34
CA ASN A 231 11.66 -14.94 -14.48
C ASN A 231 12.32 -13.64 -14.04
N ALA A 232 11.69 -12.49 -14.29
CA ALA A 232 12.14 -11.19 -13.78
C ALA A 232 12.09 -11.13 -12.24
N SER A 233 11.04 -11.68 -11.63
CA SER A 233 10.90 -11.73 -10.17
C SER A 233 11.98 -12.61 -9.53
N VAL A 234 12.26 -13.78 -10.11
CA VAL A 234 13.33 -14.68 -9.67
C VAL A 234 14.69 -13.99 -9.78
N LEU A 235 14.96 -13.31 -10.90
CA LEU A 235 16.20 -12.55 -11.09
C LEU A 235 16.34 -11.44 -10.05
N ASN A 236 15.29 -10.63 -9.84
CA ASN A 236 15.30 -9.58 -8.84
C ASN A 236 15.51 -10.14 -7.42
N GLY A 237 14.92 -11.30 -7.12
CA GLY A 237 15.17 -12.01 -5.86
C GLY A 237 16.64 -12.35 -5.66
N ARG A 238 17.33 -12.88 -6.67
CA ARG A 238 18.77 -13.18 -6.61
C ARG A 238 19.64 -11.94 -6.43
N ILE A 239 19.32 -10.86 -7.14
CA ILE A 239 20.04 -9.57 -7.01
C ILE A 239 19.84 -9.01 -5.61
N THR A 240 18.62 -9.03 -5.10
CA THR A 240 18.30 -8.56 -3.74
C THR A 240 19.02 -9.37 -2.68
N ASP A 241 19.05 -10.70 -2.82
CA ASP A 241 19.78 -11.59 -1.92
C ASP A 241 21.27 -11.27 -1.90
N SER A 242 21.89 -11.11 -3.08
CA SER A 242 23.29 -10.74 -3.21
C SER A 242 23.61 -9.40 -2.54
N PHE A 243 22.73 -8.39 -2.68
CA PHE A 243 22.96 -7.06 -2.08
C PHE A 243 22.65 -7.03 -0.58
N ALA A 244 21.61 -7.72 -0.13
CA ALA A 244 21.27 -7.82 1.28
C ALA A 244 22.35 -8.56 2.08
N ASN A 245 23.00 -9.54 1.47
CA ASN A 245 24.02 -10.37 2.10
C ASN A 245 25.45 -10.05 1.58
N VAL A 246 25.68 -8.82 1.09
CA VAL A 246 26.97 -8.43 0.49
C VAL A 246 28.16 -8.61 1.43
N GLN A 247 27.97 -8.42 2.74
CA GLN A 247 29.02 -8.65 3.73
C GLN A 247 29.39 -10.14 3.82
N THR A 248 28.39 -11.02 3.84
CA THR A 248 28.60 -12.48 3.84
C THR A 248 29.29 -12.93 2.56
N LEU A 249 28.86 -12.41 1.40
CA LEU A 249 29.48 -12.72 0.13
C LEU A 249 30.95 -12.26 0.08
N ARG A 250 31.27 -11.11 0.67
CA ARG A 250 32.66 -10.62 0.72
C ARG A 250 33.54 -11.36 1.72
N LEU A 251 32.94 -11.90 2.78
CA LEU A 251 33.71 -12.65 3.82
C LEU A 251 33.94 -14.11 3.43
N PHE A 252 32.98 -14.75 2.76
CA PHE A 252 33.00 -16.20 2.55
C PHE A 252 32.86 -16.63 1.08
N GLY A 253 32.44 -15.71 0.19
CA GLY A 253 32.14 -16.04 -1.21
C GLY A 253 33.29 -15.73 -2.17
N ASN A 254 33.39 -16.52 -3.24
CA ASN A 254 34.13 -16.16 -4.45
C ASN A 254 33.21 -15.29 -5.34
N ALA A 255 33.69 -14.14 -5.80
CA ALA A 255 32.93 -13.24 -6.66
C ALA A 255 32.45 -13.94 -7.94
N GLU A 256 33.26 -14.80 -8.55
CA GLU A 256 32.92 -15.53 -9.77
C GLU A 256 31.75 -16.51 -9.61
N ASP A 257 31.62 -17.15 -8.45
CA ASP A 257 30.53 -18.08 -8.18
C ASP A 257 29.19 -17.35 -8.05
N ASN A 258 29.20 -16.20 -7.34
CA ASN A 258 28.01 -15.37 -7.21
C ASN A 258 27.61 -14.76 -8.56
N ASP A 259 28.57 -14.26 -9.34
CA ASP A 259 28.32 -13.73 -10.67
C ASP A 259 27.70 -14.79 -11.60
N THR A 260 28.21 -16.03 -11.54
CA THR A 260 27.66 -17.17 -12.30
C THR A 260 26.22 -17.49 -11.85
N TYR A 261 25.93 -17.45 -10.55
CA TYR A 261 24.57 -17.67 -10.01
C TYR A 261 23.57 -16.62 -10.50
N VAL A 262 23.96 -15.35 -10.45
CA VAL A 262 23.12 -14.24 -10.92
C VAL A 262 22.99 -14.24 -12.44
N LYS A 263 24.08 -14.51 -13.18
CA LYS A 263 24.12 -14.61 -14.65
C LYS A 263 23.10 -15.63 -15.18
N ARG A 264 23.00 -16.81 -14.58
CA ARG A 264 21.98 -17.81 -14.93
C ARG A 264 20.55 -17.27 -14.78
N GLY A 265 20.33 -16.34 -13.85
CA GLY A 265 19.05 -15.63 -13.72
C GLY A 265 18.79 -14.69 -14.91
N PHE A 266 19.82 -13.93 -15.30
CA PHE A 266 19.75 -13.05 -16.49
C PHE A 266 19.51 -13.84 -17.77
N GLU A 267 20.17 -14.96 -17.98
CA GLU A 267 19.99 -15.82 -19.16
C GLU A 267 18.55 -16.32 -19.28
N ARG A 268 17.96 -16.83 -18.19
CA ARG A 268 16.54 -17.26 -18.18
C ARG A 268 15.57 -16.11 -18.47
N PHE A 269 15.81 -14.96 -17.85
CA PHE A 269 15.01 -13.76 -18.11
C PHE A 269 15.12 -13.32 -19.58
N LEU A 270 16.34 -13.29 -20.14
CA LEU A 270 16.59 -12.91 -21.53
C LEU A 270 15.89 -13.85 -22.51
N ASP A 271 15.91 -15.16 -22.26
CA ASP A 271 15.23 -16.16 -23.09
C ASP A 271 13.72 -15.93 -23.11
N SER A 272 13.10 -15.71 -21.95
CA SER A 272 11.66 -15.43 -21.87
C SER A 272 11.30 -14.09 -22.51
N ALA A 273 12.11 -13.06 -22.29
CA ALA A 273 11.96 -11.73 -22.91
C ALA A 273 12.08 -11.83 -24.45
N THR A 274 13.01 -12.62 -24.97
CA THR A 274 13.19 -12.86 -26.40
C THR A 274 11.97 -13.56 -27.02
N ARG A 275 11.40 -14.57 -26.34
CA ARG A 275 10.17 -15.24 -26.80
C ARG A 275 9.00 -14.26 -26.87
N LEU A 276 8.84 -13.42 -25.85
CA LEU A 276 7.81 -12.39 -25.85
C LEU A 276 8.04 -11.35 -26.95
N ALA A 277 9.27 -10.87 -27.12
CA ALA A 277 9.64 -9.89 -28.14
C ALA A 277 9.34 -10.40 -29.57
N ARG A 278 9.66 -11.67 -29.86
CA ARG A 278 9.33 -12.28 -31.16
C ARG A 278 7.83 -12.28 -31.44
N LEU A 279 7.00 -12.59 -30.42
CA LEU A 279 5.55 -12.58 -30.57
C LEU A 279 5.02 -11.15 -30.79
N VAL A 280 5.54 -10.16 -30.07
CA VAL A 280 5.20 -8.73 -30.26
C VAL A 280 5.58 -8.25 -31.65
N THR A 281 6.77 -8.63 -32.15
CA THR A 281 7.23 -8.29 -33.49
C THR A 281 6.32 -8.91 -34.55
N GLY A 282 5.98 -10.19 -34.42
CA GLY A 282 5.05 -10.87 -35.32
C GLY A 282 3.68 -10.19 -35.37
N MET A 283 3.14 -9.79 -34.21
CA MET A 283 1.90 -9.04 -34.13
C MET A 283 2.01 -7.67 -34.85
N ARG A 284 3.08 -6.92 -34.59
CA ARG A 284 3.30 -5.62 -35.25
C ARG A 284 3.41 -5.76 -36.78
N ALA A 285 4.11 -6.79 -37.25
CA ALA A 285 4.23 -7.08 -38.67
C ALA A 285 2.86 -7.42 -39.30
N SER A 286 2.08 -8.29 -38.66
CA SER A 286 0.73 -8.64 -39.10
C SER A 286 -0.22 -7.43 -39.15
N MET A 287 -0.15 -6.56 -38.15
CA MET A 287 -0.93 -5.32 -38.10
C MET A 287 -0.46 -4.32 -39.18
N GLY A 288 0.84 -4.20 -39.40
CA GLY A 288 1.39 -3.35 -40.48
C GLY A 288 0.91 -3.82 -41.84
N LEU A 289 0.90 -5.16 -42.07
CA LEU A 289 0.37 -5.71 -43.32
C LEU A 289 -1.12 -5.42 -43.49
N LEU A 290 -1.94 -5.65 -42.47
CA LEU A 290 -3.37 -5.33 -42.45
C LEU A 290 -3.59 -3.85 -42.78
N SER A 291 -2.86 -2.96 -42.14
CA SER A 291 -2.89 -1.53 -42.36
C SER A 291 -2.60 -1.15 -43.84
N THR A 292 -1.53 -1.72 -44.40
CA THR A 292 -1.13 -1.49 -45.77
C THR A 292 -2.21 -1.96 -46.75
N VAL A 293 -2.74 -3.17 -46.55
CA VAL A 293 -3.83 -3.73 -47.36
C VAL A 293 -5.07 -2.84 -47.29
N MET A 294 -5.43 -2.34 -46.11
CA MET A 294 -6.59 -1.47 -45.93
C MET A 294 -6.42 -0.10 -46.61
N ILE A 295 -5.24 0.53 -46.50
CA ILE A 295 -4.96 1.79 -47.17
C ILE A 295 -5.11 1.62 -48.70
N ILE A 296 -4.56 0.53 -49.25
CA ILE A 296 -4.66 0.21 -50.68
C ILE A 296 -6.13 -0.04 -51.06
N ALA A 297 -6.85 -0.85 -50.30
CA ALA A 297 -8.25 -1.18 -50.59
C ALA A 297 -9.16 0.06 -50.58
N PHE A 298 -9.03 0.92 -49.56
CA PHE A 298 -9.76 2.19 -49.53
C PHE A 298 -9.37 3.13 -50.65
N GLY A 299 -8.07 3.23 -50.95
CA GLY A 299 -7.59 4.07 -52.07
C GLY A 299 -8.15 3.62 -53.42
N LEU A 300 -8.07 2.31 -53.71
CA LEU A 300 -8.61 1.75 -54.97
C LEU A 300 -10.15 1.92 -55.05
N LEU A 301 -10.87 1.65 -53.97
CA LEU A 301 -12.33 1.83 -53.95
C LEU A 301 -12.70 3.31 -54.09
N ALA A 302 -11.99 4.23 -53.44
CA ALA A 302 -12.22 5.66 -53.57
C ALA A 302 -12.00 6.15 -55.03
N ILE A 303 -10.92 5.71 -55.69
CA ILE A 303 -10.64 6.03 -57.10
C ILE A 303 -11.76 5.44 -57.99
N GLN A 304 -12.17 4.20 -57.78
CA GLN A 304 -13.23 3.57 -58.54
C GLN A 304 -14.57 4.31 -58.42
N LEU A 305 -14.96 4.70 -57.21
CA LEU A 305 -16.18 5.46 -56.96
C LEU A 305 -16.12 6.87 -57.56
N TRP A 306 -14.95 7.52 -57.52
CA TRP A 306 -14.74 8.82 -58.14
C TRP A 306 -14.82 8.76 -59.67
N THR A 307 -14.20 7.78 -60.31
CA THR A 307 -14.29 7.59 -61.78
C THR A 307 -15.72 7.26 -62.22
N ALA A 308 -16.53 6.69 -61.33
CA ALA A 308 -17.98 6.47 -61.53
C ALA A 308 -18.84 7.71 -61.21
N ASN A 309 -18.23 8.87 -60.89
CA ASN A 309 -18.91 10.08 -60.41
C ASN A 309 -19.82 9.87 -59.17
N ALA A 310 -19.53 8.86 -58.35
CA ALA A 310 -20.29 8.56 -57.16
C ALA A 310 -19.85 9.35 -55.94
N ILE A 311 -18.58 9.81 -55.88
CA ILE A 311 -18.01 10.61 -54.81
C ILE A 311 -17.19 11.78 -55.37
N THR A 312 -16.99 12.82 -54.52
CA THR A 312 -16.24 14.03 -54.82
C THR A 312 -14.75 13.86 -54.52
N VAL A 313 -13.93 14.82 -54.95
CA VAL A 313 -12.49 14.90 -54.63
C VAL A 313 -12.31 15.09 -53.10
N GLY A 314 -13.15 15.91 -52.48
CA GLY A 314 -13.13 16.10 -51.04
C GLY A 314 -13.47 14.79 -50.26
N ALA A 315 -14.37 13.95 -50.80
CA ALA A 315 -14.64 12.65 -50.24
C ALA A 315 -13.43 11.69 -50.31
N ILE A 316 -12.58 11.78 -51.34
CA ILE A 316 -11.30 11.05 -51.40
C ILE A 316 -10.36 11.55 -50.30
N ALA A 317 -10.21 12.85 -50.13
CA ALA A 317 -9.36 13.45 -49.11
C ALA A 317 -9.83 13.08 -47.68
N PHE A 318 -11.13 13.12 -47.43
CA PHE A 318 -11.75 12.63 -46.20
C PHE A 318 -11.41 11.15 -45.95
N THR A 319 -11.62 10.30 -46.95
CA THR A 319 -11.36 8.86 -46.85
C THR A 319 -9.93 8.56 -46.46
N LEU A 320 -8.95 9.13 -47.19
CA LEU A 320 -7.52 8.94 -46.93
C LEU A 320 -7.13 9.43 -45.53
N SER A 321 -7.60 10.63 -45.16
CA SER A 321 -7.31 11.21 -43.85
C SER A 321 -7.86 10.35 -42.69
N LEU A 322 -9.09 9.86 -42.83
CA LEU A 322 -9.74 9.03 -41.79
C LEU A 322 -9.13 7.65 -41.71
N VAL A 323 -8.76 7.03 -42.84
CA VAL A 323 -8.06 5.72 -42.87
C VAL A 323 -6.68 5.83 -42.24
N LEU A 324 -5.93 6.88 -42.49
CA LEU A 324 -4.65 7.13 -41.82
C LEU A 324 -4.83 7.32 -40.30
N ARG A 325 -5.90 7.98 -39.87
CA ARG A 325 -6.23 8.13 -38.46
C ARG A 325 -6.57 6.82 -37.80
N LEU A 326 -7.42 6.00 -38.43
CA LEU A 326 -7.75 4.62 -37.96
C LEU A 326 -6.48 3.77 -37.79
N ASN A 327 -5.56 3.89 -38.74
CA ASN A 327 -4.27 3.20 -38.70
C ASN A 327 -3.41 3.63 -37.48
N MET A 328 -3.30 4.93 -37.21
CA MET A 328 -2.60 5.40 -36.00
C MET A 328 -3.24 4.92 -34.70
N MET A 329 -4.57 4.85 -34.64
CA MET A 329 -5.29 4.30 -33.47
C MET A 329 -5.04 2.81 -33.28
N GLN A 330 -4.95 2.01 -34.35
CA GLN A 330 -4.62 0.59 -34.32
C GLN A 330 -3.28 0.32 -33.59
N GLY A 331 -2.26 1.13 -33.87
CA GLY A 331 -0.95 1.00 -33.24
C GLY A 331 -0.99 1.21 -31.71
N ARG A 332 -1.83 2.12 -31.23
CA ARG A 332 -2.02 2.41 -29.79
C ARG A 332 -2.84 1.35 -29.09
N LEU A 333 -3.83 0.76 -29.76
CA LEU A 333 -4.78 -0.17 -29.18
C LEU A 333 -4.10 -1.36 -28.46
N MET A 334 -3.09 -1.96 -29.06
CA MET A 334 -2.40 -3.12 -28.48
C MET A 334 -1.55 -2.77 -27.25
N GLY A 335 -0.92 -1.60 -27.26
CA GLY A 335 -0.21 -1.09 -26.08
C GLY A 335 -1.16 -0.88 -24.91
N GLN A 336 -2.30 -0.26 -25.19
CA GLN A 336 -3.35 0.01 -24.19
C GLN A 336 -4.00 -1.28 -23.66
N LEU A 337 -4.30 -2.28 -24.52
CA LEU A 337 -4.82 -3.57 -24.10
C LEU A 337 -3.87 -4.31 -23.14
N ASN A 338 -2.57 -4.30 -23.43
CA ASN A 338 -1.56 -4.86 -22.54
C ASN A 338 -1.50 -4.10 -21.20
N GLY A 339 -1.54 -2.77 -21.25
CA GLY A 339 -1.62 -1.91 -20.08
C GLY A 339 -2.84 -2.25 -19.23
N MET A 340 -4.01 -2.32 -19.84
CA MET A 340 -5.28 -2.65 -19.19
C MET A 340 -5.24 -4.00 -18.47
N MET A 341 -4.72 -5.07 -19.12
CA MET A 341 -4.60 -6.38 -18.51
C MET A 341 -3.62 -6.37 -17.34
N ARG A 342 -2.51 -5.67 -17.47
CA ARG A 342 -1.54 -5.50 -16.37
C ARG A 342 -2.15 -4.76 -15.20
N HIS A 343 -2.84 -3.64 -15.43
CA HIS A 343 -3.50 -2.86 -14.37
C HIS A 343 -4.59 -3.67 -13.67
N PHE A 344 -5.36 -4.47 -14.43
CA PHE A 344 -6.34 -5.38 -13.87
C PHE A 344 -5.68 -6.43 -12.94
N GLY A 345 -4.60 -7.07 -13.38
CA GLY A 345 -3.89 -8.06 -12.57
C GLY A 345 -3.27 -7.45 -11.30
N VAL A 346 -2.69 -6.25 -11.39
CA VAL A 346 -2.15 -5.53 -10.22
C VAL A 346 -3.26 -5.13 -9.26
N ALA A 347 -4.40 -4.64 -9.75
CA ALA A 347 -5.56 -4.30 -8.93
C ALA A 347 -6.12 -5.54 -8.22
N GLN A 348 -6.20 -6.69 -8.91
CA GLN A 348 -6.65 -7.95 -8.34
C GLN A 348 -5.69 -8.43 -7.22
N ASN A 349 -4.39 -8.44 -7.46
CA ASN A 349 -3.40 -8.84 -6.45
C ASN A 349 -3.42 -7.92 -5.22
N ALA A 350 -3.61 -6.62 -5.43
CA ALA A 350 -3.75 -5.67 -4.32
C ALA A 350 -5.05 -5.93 -3.53
N MET A 351 -6.18 -6.14 -4.22
CA MET A 351 -7.48 -6.47 -3.61
C MET A 351 -7.39 -7.72 -2.73
N GLU A 352 -6.79 -8.81 -3.18
CA GLU A 352 -6.63 -10.06 -2.44
C GLU A 352 -5.93 -9.88 -1.09
N THR A 353 -5.11 -8.84 -0.96
CA THR A 353 -4.45 -8.48 0.31
C THR A 353 -5.27 -7.47 1.11
N ILE A 354 -5.79 -6.43 0.46
CA ILE A 354 -6.46 -5.31 1.11
C ILE A 354 -7.87 -5.70 1.58
N ALA A 355 -8.61 -6.53 0.82
CA ALA A 355 -9.99 -6.87 1.11
C ALA A 355 -10.15 -8.01 2.14
N ARG A 356 -9.05 -8.47 2.77
CA ARG A 356 -9.14 -9.45 3.86
C ARG A 356 -9.99 -8.90 5.00
N PRO A 357 -10.89 -9.70 5.60
CA PRO A 357 -11.65 -9.28 6.76
C PRO A 357 -10.73 -8.92 7.92
N LEU A 358 -11.17 -8.04 8.79
CA LEU A 358 -10.45 -7.76 10.05
C LEU A 358 -10.56 -9.00 10.93
N GLU A 359 -9.42 -9.58 11.31
CA GLU A 359 -9.38 -10.77 12.18
C GLU A 359 -9.82 -10.45 13.60
N LEU A 360 -9.50 -9.23 14.08
CA LEU A 360 -9.80 -8.76 15.42
C LEU A 360 -10.70 -7.54 15.34
N THR A 361 -11.95 -7.69 15.75
CA THR A 361 -12.92 -6.61 15.84
C THR A 361 -13.43 -6.48 17.27
N ASP A 362 -13.78 -5.28 17.68
CA ASP A 362 -14.49 -5.10 18.93
C ASP A 362 -15.92 -5.64 18.79
N ALA A 363 -16.44 -6.22 19.89
CA ALA A 363 -17.84 -6.64 19.91
C ALA A 363 -18.75 -5.43 19.65
N PRO A 364 -19.93 -5.61 19.03
CA PRO A 364 -20.83 -4.49 18.72
C PRO A 364 -21.27 -3.71 19.97
N ASP A 365 -21.26 -4.35 21.13
CA ASP A 365 -21.62 -3.85 22.46
C ASP A 365 -20.41 -3.62 23.37
N ALA A 366 -19.19 -3.61 22.81
CA ALA A 366 -17.97 -3.40 23.58
C ALA A 366 -17.94 -2.00 24.19
N GLU A 367 -17.81 -1.96 25.53
CA GLU A 367 -17.63 -0.71 26.27
C GLU A 367 -16.15 -0.47 26.61
N PRO A 368 -15.73 0.76 26.87
CA PRO A 368 -14.40 1.04 27.41
C PRO A 368 -14.19 0.35 28.76
N ILE A 369 -13.03 -0.33 28.95
CA ILE A 369 -12.69 -0.97 30.21
C ILE A 369 -12.51 0.07 31.33
N LYS A 370 -12.98 -0.25 32.53
CA LYS A 370 -12.80 0.57 33.74
C LYS A 370 -11.85 -0.15 34.68
N VAL A 371 -10.58 0.25 34.69
CA VAL A 371 -9.56 -0.31 35.59
C VAL A 371 -9.53 0.50 36.88
N THR A 372 -9.76 -0.17 38.01
CA THR A 372 -9.78 0.43 39.35
C THR A 372 -8.66 -0.10 40.22
N ASN A 373 -8.47 -1.41 40.27
CA ASN A 373 -7.47 -2.09 41.09
C ASN A 373 -6.37 -2.75 40.25
N ALA A 374 -6.60 -2.92 38.96
CA ALA A 374 -5.69 -3.56 38.01
C ALA A 374 -5.37 -5.04 38.33
N ALA A 375 -6.30 -5.77 38.96
CA ALA A 375 -6.16 -7.21 39.18
C ALA A 375 -6.38 -7.96 37.85
N ILE A 376 -5.51 -8.95 37.55
CA ILE A 376 -5.58 -9.70 36.30
C ILE A 376 -5.84 -11.18 36.62
N LYS A 377 -6.73 -11.82 35.85
CA LYS A 377 -7.01 -13.25 35.99
C LYS A 377 -7.07 -13.92 34.61
N PHE A 378 -6.29 -14.98 34.46
CA PHE A 378 -6.36 -15.91 33.34
C PHE A 378 -7.13 -17.14 33.81
N GLU A 379 -8.17 -17.56 33.11
CA GLU A 379 -9.00 -18.70 33.46
C GLU A 379 -9.00 -19.71 32.31
N ASN A 380 -8.36 -20.85 32.51
CA ASN A 380 -8.24 -21.96 31.57
C ASN A 380 -7.89 -21.52 30.15
N VAL A 381 -6.90 -20.62 30.03
CA VAL A 381 -6.51 -19.99 28.74
C VAL A 381 -5.81 -21.01 27.87
N LYS A 382 -6.31 -21.18 26.62
CA LYS A 382 -5.69 -22.00 25.57
C LYS A 382 -5.49 -21.19 24.28
N PHE A 383 -4.32 -21.43 23.62
CA PHE A 383 -3.99 -20.75 22.37
C PHE A 383 -2.87 -21.46 21.59
N HIS A 384 -2.97 -21.51 20.25
CA HIS A 384 -2.02 -22.22 19.36
C HIS A 384 -1.81 -21.60 17.98
N TYR A 385 -1.69 -20.37 17.75
CA TYR A 385 -1.37 -19.72 16.44
C TYR A 385 -1.82 -20.51 15.18
N GLY A 386 -2.96 -21.22 15.22
CA GLY A 386 -3.45 -22.06 14.12
C GLY A 386 -2.69 -23.39 13.91
N ARG A 387 -1.91 -23.88 14.89
CA ARG A 387 -1.20 -25.18 14.84
C ARG A 387 -2.03 -26.26 15.54
N GLU A 388 -1.75 -27.54 15.23
CA GLU A 388 -2.45 -28.68 15.86
C GLU A 388 -2.15 -28.87 17.36
N LYS A 389 -1.07 -28.27 17.88
CA LYS A 389 -0.69 -28.33 19.30
C LYS A 389 -0.50 -26.93 19.86
N GLY A 390 -0.98 -26.75 21.09
CA GLY A 390 -0.99 -25.49 21.81
C GLY A 390 0.40 -24.95 22.17
N ILE A 391 0.50 -23.62 22.19
CA ILE A 391 1.61 -22.89 22.80
C ILE A 391 1.22 -22.52 24.23
N ILE A 392 -0.07 -22.35 24.50
CA ILE A 392 -0.65 -22.16 25.83
C ILE A 392 -1.75 -23.23 26.02
N GLU A 393 -1.64 -24.03 27.07
CA GLU A 393 -2.49 -25.20 27.32
C GLU A 393 -3.15 -25.20 28.70
N GLY A 394 -4.21 -24.37 28.85
CA GLY A 394 -5.00 -24.31 30.07
C GLY A 394 -4.28 -23.60 31.21
N VAL A 395 -3.83 -22.38 30.95
CA VAL A 395 -3.18 -21.54 31.96
C VAL A 395 -4.25 -20.91 32.87
N ASP A 396 -4.13 -21.18 34.18
CA ASP A 396 -4.84 -20.50 35.25
C ASP A 396 -3.85 -19.67 36.05
N LEU A 397 -4.01 -18.33 36.04
CA LEU A 397 -3.11 -17.42 36.75
C LEU A 397 -3.90 -16.23 37.28
N THR A 398 -3.69 -15.91 38.55
CA THR A 398 -4.24 -14.70 39.18
C THR A 398 -3.10 -13.77 39.58
N VAL A 399 -3.13 -12.52 39.12
CA VAL A 399 -2.22 -11.45 39.55
C VAL A 399 -3.03 -10.47 40.38
N ARG A 400 -2.64 -10.27 41.62
CA ARG A 400 -3.33 -9.37 42.54
C ARG A 400 -3.07 -7.91 42.18
N ALA A 401 -3.94 -7.02 42.62
CA ALA A 401 -3.75 -5.59 42.49
C ALA A 401 -2.40 -5.15 43.10
N GLY A 402 -1.59 -4.46 42.33
CA GLY A 402 -0.25 -3.98 42.74
C GLY A 402 0.81 -5.08 42.88
N GLU A 403 0.50 -6.34 42.54
CA GLU A 403 1.47 -7.45 42.60
C GLU A 403 2.44 -7.38 41.40
N LYS A 404 3.72 -7.63 41.66
CA LYS A 404 4.79 -7.71 40.65
C LYS A 404 5.13 -9.19 40.40
N ILE A 405 4.74 -9.76 39.26
CA ILE A 405 5.05 -11.15 38.92
C ILE A 405 6.12 -11.25 37.82
N GLY A 406 7.00 -12.24 37.97
CA GLY A 406 7.99 -12.60 36.97
C GLY A 406 7.61 -13.88 36.20
N LEU A 407 7.46 -13.82 34.89
CA LEU A 407 7.29 -15.00 34.04
C LEU A 407 8.68 -15.56 33.66
N VAL A 408 8.99 -16.76 34.09
CA VAL A 408 10.27 -17.45 33.87
C VAL A 408 10.04 -18.74 33.07
N GLY A 409 10.97 -19.14 32.24
CA GLY A 409 10.88 -20.38 31.44
C GLY A 409 11.79 -20.35 30.22
N HIS A 410 11.99 -21.48 29.59
CA HIS A 410 12.79 -21.60 28.37
C HIS A 410 12.25 -20.75 27.21
N SER A 411 13.11 -20.49 26.21
CA SER A 411 12.63 -19.90 24.96
C SER A 411 11.57 -20.81 24.33
N GLY A 412 10.45 -20.23 23.89
CA GLY A 412 9.31 -20.99 23.37
C GLY A 412 8.33 -21.53 24.43
N ALA A 413 8.53 -21.29 25.74
CA ALA A 413 7.62 -21.75 26.80
C ALA A 413 6.24 -21.06 26.80
N GLY A 414 6.05 -19.97 26.00
CA GLY A 414 4.77 -19.28 25.88
C GLY A 414 4.69 -17.92 26.61
N LYS A 415 5.77 -17.42 27.22
CA LYS A 415 5.81 -16.14 27.98
C LYS A 415 5.30 -14.94 27.18
N SER A 416 5.93 -14.66 26.05
CA SER A 416 5.54 -13.53 25.17
C SER A 416 4.16 -13.75 24.53
N THR A 417 3.74 -15.01 24.33
CA THR A 417 2.40 -15.34 23.89
C THR A 417 1.36 -14.95 24.93
N LEU A 418 1.60 -15.24 26.21
CA LEU A 418 0.69 -14.88 27.31
C LEU A 418 0.50 -13.35 27.40
N VAL A 419 1.60 -12.59 27.24
CA VAL A 419 1.56 -11.12 27.15
C VAL A 419 0.78 -10.64 25.92
N ASN A 420 1.00 -11.23 24.76
CA ASN A 420 0.28 -10.86 23.54
C ASN A 420 -1.23 -11.14 23.66
N LEU A 421 -1.63 -12.19 24.37
CA LEU A 421 -3.03 -12.49 24.65
C LEU A 421 -3.64 -11.47 25.63
N LEU A 422 -2.90 -11.03 26.65
CA LEU A 422 -3.34 -9.97 27.56
C LEU A 422 -3.57 -8.63 26.82
N LEU A 423 -2.70 -8.30 25.86
CA LEU A 423 -2.82 -7.12 24.99
C LEU A 423 -3.90 -7.28 23.92
N ARG A 424 -4.55 -8.44 23.86
CA ARG A 424 -5.52 -8.81 22.85
C ARG A 424 -5.00 -8.54 21.44
N PHE A 425 -3.78 -9.03 21.15
CA PHE A 425 -3.24 -9.08 19.80
C PHE A 425 -3.74 -10.31 19.03
N TYR A 426 -4.28 -11.28 19.76
CA TYR A 426 -4.94 -12.50 19.28
C TYR A 426 -6.14 -12.78 20.18
N ASP A 427 -7.22 -13.30 19.63
CA ASP A 427 -8.32 -13.84 20.41
C ASP A 427 -8.00 -15.27 20.91
N LEU A 428 -8.54 -15.62 22.06
CA LEU A 428 -8.34 -16.93 22.69
C LEU A 428 -9.13 -18.01 21.92
N GLU A 429 -8.61 -19.23 21.91
CA GLU A 429 -9.35 -20.40 21.43
C GLU A 429 -10.30 -20.95 22.48
N SER A 430 -9.90 -20.87 23.74
CA SER A 430 -10.77 -21.16 24.87
C SER A 430 -10.27 -20.50 26.15
N GLY A 431 -11.14 -20.42 27.17
CA GLY A 431 -10.87 -19.70 28.41
C GLY A 431 -11.21 -18.21 28.28
N ARG A 432 -10.77 -17.43 29.27
CA ARG A 432 -10.95 -15.96 29.28
C ARG A 432 -9.86 -15.27 30.09
N ILE A 433 -9.63 -14.01 29.79
CA ILE A 433 -8.75 -13.13 30.56
C ILE A 433 -9.60 -11.98 31.09
N LEU A 434 -9.49 -11.74 32.39
CA LEU A 434 -10.25 -10.73 33.10
C LEU A 434 -9.31 -9.67 33.67
N ILE A 435 -9.70 -8.40 33.62
CA ILE A 435 -9.08 -7.30 34.36
C ILE A 435 -10.16 -6.68 35.22
N ASP A 436 -9.95 -6.67 36.55
CA ASP A 436 -10.96 -6.25 37.53
C ASP A 436 -12.34 -6.93 37.33
N GLY A 437 -12.33 -8.23 36.95
CA GLY A 437 -13.53 -9.00 36.67
C GLY A 437 -14.16 -8.75 35.29
N GLN A 438 -13.68 -7.81 34.51
CA GLN A 438 -14.16 -7.50 33.15
C GLN A 438 -13.41 -8.32 32.10
N ASP A 439 -14.14 -9.05 31.26
CA ASP A 439 -13.59 -9.86 30.19
C ASP A 439 -13.02 -8.96 29.07
N ILE A 440 -11.72 -9.12 28.77
CA ILE A 440 -11.02 -8.32 27.75
C ILE A 440 -11.57 -8.52 26.33
N SER A 441 -12.29 -9.62 26.06
CA SER A 441 -12.92 -9.86 24.75
C SER A 441 -14.16 -8.98 24.53
N LYS A 442 -14.78 -8.47 25.62
CA LYS A 442 -16.01 -7.68 25.62
C LYS A 442 -15.78 -6.17 25.75
N VAL A 443 -14.53 -5.74 25.85
CA VAL A 443 -14.17 -4.32 25.94
C VAL A 443 -13.49 -3.84 24.66
N THR A 444 -13.46 -2.51 24.45
CA THR A 444 -12.76 -1.96 23.28
C THR A 444 -11.25 -2.14 23.38
N GLN A 445 -10.60 -2.59 22.31
CA GLN A 445 -9.15 -2.80 22.25
C GLN A 445 -8.35 -1.54 22.58
N GLU A 446 -8.86 -0.38 22.16
CA GLU A 446 -8.22 0.92 22.43
C GLU A 446 -8.18 1.20 23.92
N SER A 447 -9.30 1.05 24.63
CA SER A 447 -9.37 1.27 26.08
C SER A 447 -8.55 0.24 26.87
N LEU A 448 -8.55 -1.02 26.45
CA LEU A 448 -7.71 -2.06 27.04
C LEU A 448 -6.23 -1.67 26.97
N ARG A 449 -5.75 -1.38 25.77
CA ARG A 449 -4.34 -1.03 25.54
C ARG A 449 -3.96 0.31 26.15
N ALA A 450 -4.90 1.23 26.32
CA ALA A 450 -4.65 2.50 27.02
C ALA A 450 -4.25 2.26 28.49
N ASN A 451 -4.81 1.24 29.14
CA ASN A 451 -4.56 0.90 30.53
C ASN A 451 -3.36 -0.05 30.77
N ILE A 452 -2.63 -0.43 29.71
CA ILE A 452 -1.45 -1.30 29.81
C ILE A 452 -0.24 -0.58 29.23
N GLY A 453 0.78 -0.29 30.05
CA GLY A 453 2.09 0.19 29.62
C GLY A 453 2.97 -1.00 29.23
N VAL A 454 3.69 -0.91 28.11
CA VAL A 454 4.56 -2.01 27.65
C VAL A 454 5.95 -1.48 27.34
N VAL A 455 6.97 -2.04 27.98
CA VAL A 455 8.38 -1.87 27.62
C VAL A 455 8.80 -3.13 26.88
N THR A 456 9.03 -3.03 25.58
CA THR A 456 9.39 -4.16 24.71
C THR A 456 10.91 -4.38 24.68
N GLN A 457 11.34 -5.60 24.39
CA GLN A 457 12.73 -5.99 24.17
C GLN A 457 13.37 -5.13 23.05
N ASP A 458 12.71 -5.07 21.90
CA ASP A 458 13.09 -4.18 20.81
C ASP A 458 12.48 -2.79 21.02
N THR A 459 13.28 -1.83 21.41
CA THR A 459 12.88 -0.44 21.60
C THR A 459 12.76 0.29 20.27
N ALA A 460 11.75 -0.09 19.47
CA ALA A 460 11.47 0.56 18.20
C ALA A 460 10.96 1.98 18.40
N LEU A 461 11.67 2.94 17.79
CA LEU A 461 11.24 4.33 17.71
C LEU A 461 10.65 4.61 16.33
N LEU A 462 9.59 5.41 16.30
CA LEU A 462 9.00 5.90 15.05
C LEU A 462 9.99 6.88 14.38
N HIS A 463 10.08 6.85 13.07
CA HIS A 463 10.87 7.82 12.28
C HIS A 463 10.27 9.23 12.36
N ARG A 464 10.25 9.80 13.55
CA ARG A 464 9.68 11.10 13.90
C ARG A 464 10.64 11.83 14.85
N SER A 465 10.26 13.04 15.28
CA SER A 465 11.03 13.73 16.32
C SER A 465 11.02 12.97 17.65
N VAL A 466 12.01 13.21 18.51
CA VAL A 466 12.03 12.68 19.88
C VAL A 466 10.77 13.08 20.63
N LYS A 467 10.36 14.35 20.53
CA LYS A 467 9.09 14.88 21.05
C LYS A 467 7.90 14.02 20.63
N ALA A 468 7.74 13.76 19.32
CA ALA A 468 6.63 12.96 18.79
C ALA A 468 6.68 11.50 19.28
N ASN A 469 7.87 10.95 19.51
CA ASN A 469 8.04 9.61 20.05
C ASN A 469 7.58 9.50 21.50
N ILE A 470 7.89 10.49 22.33
CA ILE A 470 7.48 10.48 23.75
C ILE A 470 5.99 10.78 23.88
N LEU A 471 5.50 11.84 23.19
CA LEU A 471 4.08 12.22 23.20
C LEU A 471 3.14 11.13 22.64
N PHE A 472 3.66 10.17 21.90
CA PHE A 472 2.88 9.01 21.44
C PHE A 472 2.32 8.15 22.60
N GLY A 473 2.91 8.25 23.80
CA GLY A 473 2.44 7.56 25.00
C GLY A 473 1.08 8.08 25.52
N LYS A 474 0.81 9.39 25.38
CA LYS A 474 -0.42 10.01 25.90
C LYS A 474 -0.87 11.14 24.97
N ALA A 475 -1.99 10.93 24.29
CA ALA A 475 -2.56 11.95 23.43
C ALA A 475 -2.97 13.21 24.24
N GLY A 476 -2.57 14.39 23.78
CA GLY A 476 -2.89 15.66 24.44
C GLY A 476 -2.03 16.00 25.65
N ALA A 477 -0.98 15.22 25.95
CA ALA A 477 -0.03 15.57 27.02
C ALA A 477 0.67 16.90 26.71
N SER A 478 0.87 17.69 27.76
CA SER A 478 1.60 18.96 27.68
C SER A 478 3.09 18.74 27.48
N GLU A 479 3.79 19.77 27.01
CA GLU A 479 5.24 19.73 26.88
C GLU A 479 5.95 19.60 28.25
N GLN A 480 5.36 20.16 29.29
CA GLN A 480 5.88 20.03 30.66
C GLN A 480 5.78 18.58 31.17
N GLU A 481 4.64 17.89 30.95
CA GLU A 481 4.49 16.46 31.27
C GLU A 481 5.51 15.61 30.50
N MET A 482 5.70 15.90 29.22
CA MET A 482 6.68 15.20 28.37
C MET A 482 8.11 15.37 28.89
N ILE A 483 8.52 16.60 29.24
CA ILE A 483 9.85 16.89 29.79
C ILE A 483 10.02 16.23 31.17
N ALA A 484 8.98 16.22 32.00
CA ALA A 484 9.01 15.54 33.29
C ALA A 484 9.24 14.02 33.12
N ALA A 485 8.51 13.40 32.20
CA ALA A 485 8.69 11.99 31.85
C ALA A 485 10.09 11.69 31.29
N ALA A 486 10.61 12.58 30.44
CA ALA A 486 11.98 12.45 29.91
C ALA A 486 13.05 12.59 30.98
N LYS A 487 12.89 13.50 31.96
CA LYS A 487 13.76 13.63 33.14
C LYS A 487 13.68 12.37 34.02
N SER A 488 12.49 11.88 34.31
CA SER A 488 12.31 10.67 35.09
C SER A 488 12.91 9.42 34.41
N ALA A 489 13.03 9.41 33.08
CA ALA A 489 13.70 8.36 32.31
C ALA A 489 15.19 8.63 32.08
N GLU A 490 15.77 9.67 32.69
CA GLU A 490 17.17 10.13 32.47
C GLU A 490 17.48 10.36 30.97
N ALA A 491 16.47 10.75 30.21
CA ALA A 491 16.61 11.01 28.79
C ALA A 491 16.84 12.49 28.46
N HIS A 492 16.50 13.41 29.38
CA HIS A 492 16.45 14.84 29.12
C HIS A 492 17.80 15.38 28.65
N ASP A 493 18.87 15.08 29.37
CA ASP A 493 20.19 15.71 29.17
C ASP A 493 20.77 15.35 27.80
N PHE A 494 20.79 14.05 27.44
CA PHE A 494 21.28 13.66 26.11
C PHE A 494 20.36 14.15 24.98
N ILE A 495 19.05 14.32 25.24
CA ILE A 495 18.13 14.85 24.21
C ILE A 495 18.50 16.29 23.86
N LEU A 496 18.89 17.12 24.84
CA LEU A 496 19.31 18.50 24.60
C LEU A 496 20.58 18.61 23.73
N GLU A 497 21.41 17.58 23.70
CA GLU A 497 22.62 17.52 22.89
C GLU A 497 22.39 17.03 21.46
N LEU A 498 21.17 16.53 21.15
CA LEU A 498 20.87 15.97 19.85
C LEU A 498 20.82 17.05 18.76
N LYS A 499 21.38 16.73 17.60
CA LYS A 499 21.29 17.52 16.38
C LYS A 499 21.16 16.59 15.18
N ASP A 500 20.14 16.75 14.39
CA ASP A 500 19.95 15.94 13.18
C ASP A 500 20.62 16.56 11.94
N ASN A 501 20.67 15.78 10.85
CA ASN A 501 21.30 16.18 9.59
C ASN A 501 20.63 17.38 8.89
N ARG A 502 19.44 17.81 9.38
CA ARG A 502 18.70 18.98 8.88
C ARG A 502 18.83 20.19 9.80
N GLY A 503 19.67 20.09 10.84
CA GLY A 503 19.93 21.17 11.79
C GLY A 503 18.85 21.35 12.88
N ARG A 504 17.87 20.41 13.01
CA ARG A 504 16.92 20.42 14.13
C ARG A 504 17.62 19.90 15.38
N THR A 505 17.37 20.52 16.51
CA THR A 505 18.02 20.24 17.79
C THR A 505 17.04 19.70 18.81
N ASP A 506 17.55 19.21 19.91
CA ASP A 506 16.84 18.86 21.12
C ASP A 506 15.67 17.86 20.85
N TYR A 507 14.52 18.10 21.43
CA TYR A 507 13.30 17.31 21.27
C TYR A 507 12.74 17.31 19.84
N ASP A 508 13.10 18.28 18.99
CA ASP A 508 12.68 18.36 17.60
C ASP A 508 13.60 17.57 16.64
N ALA A 509 14.74 17.08 17.13
CA ALA A 509 15.63 16.20 16.36
C ALA A 509 14.88 14.94 15.91
N GLN A 510 14.98 14.62 14.61
CA GLN A 510 14.35 13.40 14.05
C GLN A 510 15.24 12.19 14.35
N VAL A 511 14.61 11.08 14.72
CA VAL A 511 15.28 9.78 14.91
C VAL A 511 14.94 8.82 13.77
N GLY A 512 15.84 7.88 13.45
CA GLY A 512 15.63 6.86 12.40
C GLY A 512 16.68 6.90 11.29
N GLU A 513 16.43 6.22 10.16
CA GLU A 513 17.41 6.00 9.07
C GLU A 513 18.02 7.28 8.48
N ARG A 514 17.29 8.38 8.49
CA ARG A 514 17.72 9.69 7.98
C ARG A 514 17.84 10.76 9.07
N GLY A 515 17.77 10.36 10.33
CA GLY A 515 17.89 11.22 11.50
C GLY A 515 19.09 10.87 12.37
N VAL A 516 19.02 11.25 13.64
CA VAL A 516 20.06 10.91 14.63
C VAL A 516 20.00 9.40 14.91
N LYS A 517 21.18 8.76 14.92
CA LYS A 517 21.32 7.38 15.38
C LYS A 517 21.52 7.39 16.90
N LEU A 518 20.49 7.04 17.63
CA LEU A 518 20.57 6.86 19.07
C LEU A 518 21.26 5.53 19.41
N SER A 519 22.03 5.50 20.50
CA SER A 519 22.54 4.25 21.07
C SER A 519 21.41 3.34 21.57
N GLY A 520 21.68 2.07 21.83
CA GLY A 520 20.69 1.14 22.42
C GLY A 520 20.06 1.70 23.69
N GLY A 521 20.89 2.16 24.64
CA GLY A 521 20.43 2.75 25.89
C GLY A 521 19.66 4.06 25.74
N GLN A 522 20.04 4.92 24.77
CA GLN A 522 19.30 6.14 24.47
C GLN A 522 17.90 5.83 23.92
N ARG A 523 17.78 4.86 22.98
CA ARG A 523 16.48 4.41 22.47
C ARG A 523 15.60 3.89 23.60
N GLN A 524 16.18 3.10 24.51
CA GLN A 524 15.45 2.52 25.62
C GLN A 524 14.94 3.58 26.60
N ARG A 525 15.75 4.58 26.95
CA ARG A 525 15.33 5.70 27.81
C ARG A 525 14.19 6.51 27.18
N VAL A 526 14.22 6.75 25.87
CA VAL A 526 13.08 7.39 25.16
C VAL A 526 11.83 6.50 25.21
N ALA A 527 11.97 5.18 25.07
CA ALA A 527 10.84 4.25 25.19
C ALA A 527 10.28 4.20 26.63
N ILE A 528 11.14 4.23 27.64
CA ILE A 528 10.72 4.32 29.06
C ILE A 528 10.01 5.65 29.33
N ALA A 529 10.51 6.78 28.82
CA ALA A 529 9.83 8.07 28.92
C ALA A 529 8.42 8.05 28.32
N ARG A 530 8.22 7.34 27.21
CA ARG A 530 6.91 7.12 26.60
C ARG A 530 5.95 6.37 27.54
N VAL A 531 6.45 5.33 28.22
CA VAL A 531 5.65 4.51 29.14
C VAL A 531 5.36 5.26 30.44
N LEU A 532 6.33 6.02 30.95
CA LEU A 532 6.14 6.92 32.10
C LEU A 532 5.05 7.98 31.81
N LEU A 533 5.11 8.61 30.64
CA LEU A 533 4.11 9.60 30.23
C LEU A 533 2.70 8.99 30.10
N LYS A 534 2.62 7.73 29.67
CA LYS A 534 1.35 6.99 29.56
C LYS A 534 0.71 6.74 30.92
N ASP A 535 1.50 6.49 31.94
CA ASP A 535 1.13 6.27 33.35
C ASP A 535 -0.02 5.25 33.52
N ALA A 536 0.09 4.12 32.83
CA ALA A 536 -0.91 3.05 32.88
C ALA A 536 -0.85 2.26 34.21
N PRO A 537 -2.01 1.79 34.75
CA PRO A 537 -2.08 1.04 36.00
C PRO A 537 -1.50 -0.39 35.90
N ILE A 538 -1.45 -0.96 34.70
CA ILE A 538 -0.83 -2.27 34.43
C ILE A 538 0.43 -2.04 33.61
N LEU A 539 1.53 -2.73 34.01
CA LEU A 539 2.82 -2.64 33.34
C LEU A 539 3.27 -4.03 32.88
N VAL A 540 3.69 -4.11 31.64
CA VAL A 540 4.34 -5.29 31.06
C VAL A 540 5.76 -4.95 30.70
N LEU A 541 6.73 -5.74 31.19
CA LEU A 541 8.14 -5.60 30.89
C LEU A 541 8.62 -6.84 30.13
N ASP A 542 9.07 -6.68 28.89
CA ASP A 542 9.62 -7.76 28.08
C ASP A 542 11.11 -7.51 27.89
N GLU A 543 11.96 -8.19 28.67
CA GLU A 543 13.43 -8.23 28.60
C GLU A 543 14.11 -6.85 28.43
N ALA A 544 13.69 -5.88 29.22
CA ALA A 544 14.00 -4.46 29.03
C ALA A 544 15.51 -4.08 29.12
N THR A 545 16.46 -5.02 29.33
CA THR A 545 17.88 -4.67 29.60
C THR A 545 18.91 -5.52 28.85
N SER A 546 18.54 -6.39 27.90
CA SER A 546 19.40 -7.46 27.37
C SER A 546 20.62 -7.06 26.54
N ALA A 547 20.82 -5.77 26.17
CA ALA A 547 21.87 -5.33 25.22
C ALA A 547 22.68 -4.10 25.71
N LEU A 548 22.92 -3.96 27.03
CA LEU A 548 23.48 -2.72 27.60
C LEU A 548 24.74 -2.97 28.41
N ASP A 549 25.64 -1.96 28.43
CA ASP A 549 26.80 -1.90 29.32
C ASP A 549 26.36 -1.81 30.79
N SER A 550 27.16 -2.36 31.70
CA SER A 550 26.79 -2.54 33.11
C SER A 550 26.39 -1.25 33.85
N GLU A 551 27.01 -0.11 33.53
CA GLU A 551 26.68 1.20 34.14
C GLU A 551 25.30 1.72 33.65
N VAL A 552 25.04 1.59 32.35
CA VAL A 552 23.78 1.99 31.75
C VAL A 552 22.63 1.05 32.23
N GLU A 553 22.94 -0.22 32.47
CA GLU A 553 22.00 -1.19 33.02
C GLU A 553 21.51 -0.82 34.42
N ALA A 554 22.41 -0.46 35.32
CA ALA A 554 22.08 -0.04 36.69
C ALA A 554 21.17 1.20 36.71
N ALA A 555 21.45 2.18 35.86
CA ALA A 555 20.64 3.39 35.72
C ALA A 555 19.23 3.04 35.22
N ILE A 556 19.13 2.20 34.19
CA ILE A 556 17.83 1.75 33.64
C ILE A 556 17.04 0.90 34.63
N GLN A 557 17.69 0.01 35.38
CA GLN A 557 17.04 -0.77 36.42
C GLN A 557 16.40 0.12 37.49
N SER A 558 17.11 1.13 37.97
CA SER A 558 16.56 2.13 38.91
C SER A 558 15.33 2.86 38.34
N GLN A 559 15.28 3.13 37.03
CA GLN A 559 14.12 3.74 36.39
C GLN A 559 12.95 2.77 36.27
N LEU A 560 13.24 1.49 35.98
CA LEU A 560 12.22 0.46 35.92
C LEU A 560 11.59 0.21 37.30
N ASP A 561 12.39 0.22 38.38
CA ASP A 561 11.90 0.07 39.74
C ASP A 561 10.91 1.19 40.11
N LYS A 562 11.25 2.46 39.79
CA LYS A 562 10.34 3.60 39.96
C LYS A 562 9.07 3.48 39.10
N LEU A 563 9.20 2.96 37.87
CA LEU A 563 8.06 2.77 36.98
C LEU A 563 7.09 1.71 37.52
N MET A 564 7.58 0.69 38.21
CA MET A 564 6.79 -0.40 38.80
C MET A 564 6.04 -0.02 40.08
N ASP A 565 6.40 1.10 40.74
CA ASP A 565 5.81 1.47 42.02
C ASP A 565 4.30 1.72 41.90
N GLY A 566 3.52 1.05 42.77
CA GLY A 566 2.08 1.17 42.83
C GLY A 566 1.31 0.56 41.66
N LYS A 567 1.97 -0.20 40.77
CA LYS A 567 1.35 -0.79 39.59
C LYS A 567 1.31 -2.31 39.65
N THR A 568 0.34 -2.91 38.94
CA THR A 568 0.36 -4.36 38.71
C THR A 568 1.32 -4.66 37.56
N VAL A 569 2.32 -5.52 37.81
CA VAL A 569 3.42 -5.76 36.89
C VAL A 569 3.50 -7.21 36.45
N ILE A 570 3.65 -7.42 35.13
CA ILE A 570 4.03 -8.72 34.57
C ILE A 570 5.36 -8.53 33.83
N ALA A 571 6.44 -9.12 34.37
CA ALA A 571 7.76 -9.05 33.76
C ALA A 571 8.16 -10.40 33.16
N ILE A 572 8.60 -10.40 31.89
CA ILE A 572 9.30 -11.56 31.32
C ILE A 572 10.75 -11.45 31.78
N ALA A 573 11.09 -12.29 32.76
CA ALA A 573 12.36 -12.21 33.44
C ALA A 573 13.39 -13.15 32.80
N HIS A 574 14.45 -12.56 32.27
CA HIS A 574 15.63 -13.27 31.75
C HIS A 574 16.91 -12.93 32.54
N ARG A 575 16.86 -11.92 33.41
CA ARG A 575 18.00 -11.48 34.23
C ARG A 575 17.72 -11.65 35.74
N LEU A 576 18.78 -11.98 36.46
CA LEU A 576 18.74 -12.19 37.91
C LEU A 576 18.24 -10.95 38.67
N SER A 577 18.65 -9.74 38.25
CA SER A 577 18.22 -8.47 38.83
C SER A 577 16.70 -8.24 38.71
N THR A 578 16.13 -8.54 37.57
CA THR A 578 14.68 -8.42 37.35
C THR A 578 13.90 -9.44 38.19
N ILE A 579 14.42 -10.67 38.31
CA ILE A 579 13.81 -11.74 39.10
C ILE A 579 13.75 -11.37 40.59
N ALA A 580 14.83 -10.76 41.11
CA ALA A 580 14.93 -10.37 42.51
C ALA A 580 13.96 -9.25 42.92
N ALA A 581 13.47 -8.45 41.99
CA ALA A 581 12.55 -7.34 42.20
C ALA A 581 11.05 -7.77 42.17
N MET A 582 10.75 -9.08 41.93
CA MET A 582 9.39 -9.60 41.80
C MET A 582 8.88 -10.19 43.11
N ASP A 583 7.60 -9.93 43.43
CA ASP A 583 6.94 -10.49 44.60
C ASP A 583 6.72 -12.01 44.46
N ARG A 584 6.45 -12.46 43.24
CA ARG A 584 6.20 -13.87 42.90
C ARG A 584 6.70 -14.20 41.50
N LEU A 585 7.21 -15.41 41.35
CA LEU A 585 7.64 -15.98 40.08
C LEU A 585 6.67 -17.06 39.62
N VAL A 586 6.39 -17.08 38.33
CA VAL A 586 5.56 -18.06 37.64
C VAL A 586 6.41 -18.73 36.57
N ILE A 587 6.63 -20.01 36.73
CA ILE A 587 7.48 -20.82 35.84
C ILE A 587 6.60 -21.49 34.80
N LEU A 588 6.83 -21.10 33.54
CA LEU A 588 6.15 -21.67 32.39
C LEU A 588 7.05 -22.71 31.71
N ASP A 589 6.49 -23.87 31.44
CA ASP A 589 7.10 -24.92 30.63
C ASP A 589 6.04 -25.54 29.71
N HIS A 590 6.36 -25.64 28.40
CA HIS A 590 5.45 -26.19 27.39
C HIS A 590 4.01 -25.64 27.47
N GLY A 591 3.86 -24.34 27.69
CA GLY A 591 2.57 -23.65 27.72
C GLY A 591 1.74 -23.86 29.00
N ARG A 592 2.31 -24.44 30.06
CA ARG A 592 1.67 -24.68 31.36
C ARG A 592 2.47 -24.04 32.47
N ILE A 593 1.77 -23.66 33.55
CA ILE A 593 2.43 -23.25 34.78
C ILE A 593 2.85 -24.53 35.54
N VAL A 594 4.16 -24.68 35.75
CA VAL A 594 4.72 -25.87 36.45
C VAL A 594 5.10 -25.56 37.88
N GLU A 595 5.50 -24.33 38.19
CA GLU A 595 5.85 -23.88 39.55
C GLU A 595 5.44 -22.41 39.73
N GLU A 596 5.07 -22.06 40.96
CA GLU A 596 4.93 -20.66 41.37
C GLU A 596 5.31 -20.48 42.83
N GLY A 597 5.89 -19.31 43.15
CA GLY A 597 6.34 -18.98 44.50
C GLY A 597 7.29 -17.79 44.52
N THR A 598 7.81 -17.44 45.70
CA THR A 598 8.88 -16.48 45.85
C THR A 598 10.22 -17.08 45.39
N HIS A 599 11.19 -16.23 45.08
CA HIS A 599 12.53 -16.65 44.67
C HIS A 599 13.12 -17.70 45.63
N ASP A 600 13.15 -17.41 46.93
CA ASP A 600 13.75 -18.28 47.94
C ASP A 600 13.00 -19.61 48.07
N ALA A 601 11.65 -19.57 48.04
CA ALA A 601 10.84 -20.76 48.13
C ALA A 601 11.03 -21.70 46.93
N LEU A 602 11.20 -21.17 45.74
CA LEU A 602 11.44 -21.94 44.50
C LEU A 602 12.84 -22.53 44.46
N LEU A 603 13.86 -21.81 44.93
CA LEU A 603 15.21 -22.35 45.10
C LEU A 603 15.25 -23.50 46.09
N ALA A 604 14.62 -23.32 47.25
CA ALA A 604 14.57 -24.35 48.29
C ALA A 604 13.86 -25.65 47.85
N ARG A 605 12.91 -25.55 46.86
CA ARG A 605 12.22 -26.73 46.28
C ARG A 605 13.11 -27.58 45.38
N GLY A 606 14.21 -27.03 44.83
CA GLY A 606 15.12 -27.74 43.90
C GLY A 606 14.47 -28.16 42.59
N GLY A 607 13.40 -27.48 42.18
CA GLY A 607 12.57 -27.82 41.01
C GLY A 607 13.08 -27.28 39.67
N HIS A 608 12.14 -26.97 38.75
CA HIS A 608 12.45 -26.41 37.44
C HIS A 608 13.15 -25.06 37.53
N TYR A 609 12.70 -24.19 38.46
CA TYR A 609 13.29 -22.89 38.68
C TYR A 609 14.73 -22.98 39.20
N ALA A 610 15.00 -23.83 40.19
CA ALA A 610 16.34 -24.00 40.75
C ALA A 610 17.35 -24.43 39.68
N ARG A 611 16.97 -25.40 38.83
CA ARG A 611 17.82 -25.83 37.69
C ARG A 611 18.07 -24.73 36.66
N LEU A 612 17.08 -23.88 36.36
CA LEU A 612 17.26 -22.73 35.46
C LEU A 612 18.20 -21.69 36.08
N TRP A 613 18.04 -21.45 37.38
CA TRP A 613 18.87 -20.50 38.13
C TRP A 613 20.32 -20.96 38.18
N GLU A 614 20.60 -22.23 38.52
CA GLU A 614 21.93 -22.81 38.57
C GLU A 614 22.68 -22.69 37.23
N ARG A 615 22.00 -22.92 36.14
CA ARG A 615 22.59 -22.75 34.77
C ARG A 615 22.91 -21.29 34.43
N GLN A 616 22.16 -20.32 34.96
CA GLN A 616 22.40 -18.90 34.71
C GLN A 616 23.41 -18.28 35.68
N SER A 617 23.45 -18.74 36.90
CA SER A 617 24.37 -18.26 37.96
C SER A 617 25.71 -18.99 37.96
N GLY A 618 25.77 -20.25 37.50
CA GLY A 618 27.02 -21.05 37.51
C GLY A 618 28.13 -20.52 36.61
N GLY A 619 27.78 -19.70 35.58
CA GLY A 619 28.80 -19.00 34.77
C GLY A 619 29.46 -17.78 35.49
N PHE A 620 28.94 -17.36 36.66
CA PHE A 620 29.48 -16.23 37.44
C PHE A 620 30.20 -16.65 38.74
N LEU A 621 30.03 -17.91 39.18
CA LEU A 621 30.58 -18.38 40.46
C LEU A 621 31.95 -19.09 40.33
N ASP A 622 32.32 -19.56 39.14
CA ASP A 622 33.61 -20.19 38.88
C ASP A 622 34.84 -19.23 38.89
N LEU A 623 34.61 -17.92 38.94
CA LEU A 623 35.70 -16.90 39.02
C LEU A 623 36.06 -16.48 40.46
N LYS A 624 35.31 -16.91 41.48
CA LYS A 624 35.61 -16.56 42.87
C LYS A 624 36.36 -17.63 43.66
N ASP A 625 36.41 -18.85 43.20
CA ASP A 625 37.12 -19.94 43.88
C ASP A 625 38.57 -20.12 43.40
N GLU A 626 38.96 -19.53 42.29
CA GLU A 626 40.38 -19.53 41.86
C GLU A 626 41.24 -18.41 42.47
N GLU A 627 40.65 -17.30 42.93
CA GLU A 627 41.43 -16.24 43.66
C GLU A 627 41.63 -16.53 45.18
N ALA A 628 41.01 -17.61 45.73
CA ALA A 628 41.22 -18.00 47.11
C ALA A 628 42.23 -19.15 47.27
N ALA A 629 42.87 -19.62 46.15
CA ALA A 629 43.81 -20.75 46.13
C ALA A 629 45.24 -20.34 45.66
N GLU A 630 45.51 -19.02 45.44
CA GLU A 630 46.84 -18.46 45.40
C GLU A 630 47.03 -17.53 46.61
#